data_d17a694dd22fa067457fae4396ca1e38
#
_entry.id   d17a694dd22fa067457fae4396ca1e38
#
_cell.length_a   1.000
_cell.length_b   1.000
_cell.length_c   1.000
_cell.angle_alpha   90.00
_cell.angle_beta   90.00
_cell.angle_gamma   90.00
#
_symmetry.space_group_name_H-M   'P 1'
#
loop_
_entity.id
_entity.type
_entity.pdbx_description
1 polymer ?
#
loop_
_entity_poly.entity_id
_entity_poly.type
_entity_poly.pdbx_seq_one_letter_code
_entity_poly.pdbx_strand_id
1 'polypeptide(L)'
;VMQNSPQKYFPKKDLREAWNNYTSDRSKKNRSKEKNTWQRAVNIASWVSLILCGILAVWGYQSGIFQSVETMQQFVNRFGMIGALIFVLIQIVQVVFPIIPGGISCLAGVLLFGAVPGFFYNYIGISVGSCIAFGIARSLGRPVLYKMFPGKMIEKYLTWTELKGRFLKLFALAIFLPVAPDDFLCYLAGTTNMTWKQFVTVIFLGKPFSIALYSLGLTTLFQVIFHLV
;
A
#
# COMPACT_ATOMS: atom_id res chain seq x y z
N VAL A 1 -0.66 -3.06 -77.28
CA VAL A 1 -1.79 -3.38 -76.40
C VAL A 1 -1.29 -3.15 -74.98
N MET A 2 -1.59 -1.96 -74.42
CA MET A 2 -1.31 -1.63 -73.02
C MET A 2 -2.50 -2.11 -72.16
N GLN A 3 -2.22 -3.02 -71.24
CA GLN A 3 -3.19 -3.61 -70.32
C GLN A 3 -3.33 -2.69 -69.10
N ASN A 4 -4.47 -1.97 -69.02
CA ASN A 4 -4.85 -1.16 -67.87
C ASN A 4 -5.08 -2.07 -66.65
N SER A 5 -4.22 -2.01 -65.65
CA SER A 5 -4.48 -2.57 -64.33
C SER A 5 -5.49 -1.69 -63.59
N PRO A 6 -6.57 -2.19 -63.03
CA PRO A 6 -7.51 -1.41 -62.25
C PRO A 6 -6.86 -0.98 -60.92
N GLN A 7 -6.61 0.34 -60.78
CA GLN A 7 -6.32 0.92 -59.48
C GLN A 7 -7.52 0.66 -58.54
N LYS A 8 -7.34 -0.19 -57.52
CA LYS A 8 -8.30 -0.38 -56.44
C LYS A 8 -8.42 0.93 -55.64
N TYR A 9 -9.46 1.67 -55.96
CA TYR A 9 -9.83 2.90 -55.24
C TYR A 9 -10.39 2.48 -53.89
N PHE A 10 -9.57 2.59 -52.81
CA PHE A 10 -10.08 2.41 -51.46
C PHE A 10 -10.79 3.70 -51.02
N PRO A 11 -12.08 3.64 -50.63
CA PRO A 11 -12.78 4.80 -50.14
C PRO A 11 -12.09 5.34 -48.90
N LYS A 12 -11.88 6.68 -48.85
CA LYS A 12 -11.19 7.36 -47.73
C LYS A 12 -11.77 7.02 -46.34
N LYS A 13 -13.02 6.60 -46.27
CA LYS A 13 -13.73 6.21 -45.08
C LYS A 13 -13.14 4.92 -44.52
N ASP A 14 -12.87 3.92 -45.35
CA ASP A 14 -12.32 2.60 -44.93
C ASP A 14 -10.88 2.75 -44.44
N LEU A 15 -10.09 3.64 -45.06
CA LEU A 15 -8.72 3.92 -44.61
C LEU A 15 -8.70 4.61 -43.22
N ARG A 16 -9.67 5.45 -42.94
CA ARG A 16 -9.78 6.14 -41.64
C ARG A 16 -10.22 5.19 -40.53
N GLU A 17 -11.14 4.29 -40.82
CA GLU A 17 -11.55 3.25 -39.89
C GLU A 17 -10.42 2.26 -39.63
N ALA A 18 -9.71 1.80 -40.64
CA ALA A 18 -8.54 0.94 -40.53
C ALA A 18 -7.42 1.58 -39.69
N TRP A 19 -7.17 2.90 -39.91
CA TRP A 19 -6.20 3.64 -39.10
C TRP A 19 -6.61 3.79 -37.66
N ASN A 20 -7.87 4.09 -37.38
CA ASN A 20 -8.39 4.19 -36.02
C ASN A 20 -8.34 2.84 -35.27
N ASN A 21 -8.67 1.75 -35.98
CA ASN A 21 -8.57 0.40 -35.42
C ASN A 21 -7.12 0.03 -35.14
N TYR A 22 -6.18 0.32 -36.06
CA TYR A 22 -4.75 0.06 -35.87
C TYR A 22 -4.17 0.86 -34.71
N THR A 23 -4.50 2.14 -34.56
CA THR A 23 -4.02 2.99 -33.46
C THR A 23 -4.62 2.58 -32.12
N SER A 24 -5.90 2.16 -32.10
CA SER A 24 -6.58 1.63 -30.90
C SER A 24 -5.96 0.31 -30.45
N ASP A 25 -5.69 -0.59 -31.37
CA ASP A 25 -5.10 -1.91 -31.06
C ASP A 25 -3.64 -1.78 -30.59
N ARG A 26 -2.87 -0.90 -31.23
CA ARG A 26 -1.50 -0.57 -30.81
C ARG A 26 -1.46 0.06 -29.42
N SER A 27 -2.41 0.94 -29.12
CA SER A 27 -2.58 1.55 -27.78
C SER A 27 -2.92 0.53 -26.73
N LYS A 28 -3.87 -0.41 -27.02
CA LYS A 28 -4.23 -1.53 -26.11
C LYS A 28 -3.04 -2.45 -25.86
N LYS A 29 -2.29 -2.81 -26.91
CA LYS A 29 -1.10 -3.67 -26.83
C LYS A 29 0.03 -3.03 -26.04
N ASN A 30 0.26 -1.73 -26.17
CA ASN A 30 1.25 -1.01 -25.38
C ASN A 30 0.84 -0.91 -23.92
N ARG A 31 -0.43 -0.62 -23.61
CA ARG A 31 -0.96 -0.60 -22.24
C ARG A 31 -0.87 -1.99 -21.57
N SER A 32 -1.12 -3.07 -22.32
CA SER A 32 -1.00 -4.43 -21.78
C SER A 32 0.45 -4.81 -21.49
N LYS A 33 1.40 -4.43 -22.37
CA LYS A 33 2.84 -4.62 -22.13
C LYS A 33 3.32 -3.83 -20.92
N GLU A 34 2.96 -2.57 -20.81
CA GLU A 34 3.33 -1.70 -19.69
C GLU A 34 2.76 -2.24 -18.37
N LYS A 35 1.50 -2.67 -18.35
CA LYS A 35 0.86 -3.30 -17.19
C LYS A 35 1.57 -4.59 -16.76
N ASN A 36 1.94 -5.44 -17.74
CA ASN A 36 2.66 -6.69 -17.46
C ASN A 36 4.08 -6.43 -16.93
N THR A 37 4.77 -5.42 -17.47
CA THR A 37 6.12 -5.05 -17.00
C THR A 37 6.07 -4.49 -15.58
N TRP A 38 5.09 -3.64 -15.28
CA TRP A 38 4.89 -3.09 -13.93
C TRP A 38 4.53 -4.19 -12.93
N GLN A 39 3.60 -5.08 -13.27
CA GLN A 39 3.24 -6.21 -12.40
C GLN A 39 4.42 -7.15 -12.14
N ARG A 40 5.25 -7.41 -13.16
CA ARG A 40 6.49 -8.19 -12.99
C ARG A 40 7.47 -7.48 -12.06
N ALA A 41 7.67 -6.17 -12.22
CA ALA A 41 8.54 -5.39 -11.35
C ALA A 41 8.07 -5.40 -9.89
N VAL A 42 6.76 -5.23 -9.65
CA VAL A 42 6.17 -5.33 -8.30
C VAL A 42 6.32 -6.73 -7.73
N ASN A 43 6.07 -7.77 -8.51
CA ASN A 43 6.26 -9.15 -8.05
C ASN A 43 7.73 -9.45 -7.73
N ILE A 44 8.66 -9.04 -8.58
CA ILE A 44 10.11 -9.20 -8.33
C ILE A 44 10.51 -8.45 -7.06
N ALA A 45 10.08 -7.19 -6.90
CA ALA A 45 10.34 -6.42 -5.69
C ALA A 45 9.78 -7.09 -4.43
N SER A 46 8.58 -7.67 -4.50
CA SER A 46 7.97 -8.43 -3.40
C SER A 46 8.77 -9.69 -3.07
N TRP A 47 9.22 -10.47 -4.07
CA TRP A 47 10.06 -11.64 -3.85
C TRP A 47 11.43 -11.27 -3.28
N VAL A 48 12.07 -10.22 -3.80
CA VAL A 48 13.35 -9.72 -3.28
C VAL A 48 13.19 -9.26 -1.83
N SER A 49 12.10 -8.55 -1.50
CA SER A 49 11.79 -8.13 -0.13
C SER A 49 11.59 -9.33 0.79
N LEU A 50 10.85 -10.36 0.36
CA LEU A 50 10.66 -11.60 1.13
C LEU A 50 11.96 -12.35 1.38
N ILE A 51 12.81 -12.48 0.36
CA ILE A 51 14.12 -13.12 0.47
C ILE A 51 15.00 -12.33 1.43
N LEU A 52 15.04 -11.00 1.30
CA LEU A 52 15.82 -10.13 2.18
C LEU A 52 15.32 -10.24 3.64
N CYS A 53 14.02 -10.22 3.86
CA CYS A 53 13.43 -10.45 5.18
C CYS A 53 13.81 -11.83 5.73
N GLY A 54 13.78 -12.88 4.90
CA GLY A 54 14.21 -14.23 5.28
C GLY A 54 15.69 -14.29 5.70
N ILE A 55 16.57 -13.67 4.91
CA ILE A 55 18.00 -13.57 5.22
C ILE A 55 18.23 -12.82 6.54
N LEU A 56 17.56 -11.68 6.73
CA LEU A 56 17.65 -10.90 7.96
C LEU A 56 17.11 -11.66 9.17
N ALA A 57 16.03 -12.42 9.00
CA ALA A 57 15.47 -13.26 10.04
C ALA A 57 16.44 -14.38 10.46
N VAL A 58 17.04 -15.10 9.49
CA VAL A 58 18.04 -16.13 9.75
C VAL A 58 19.28 -15.55 10.42
N TRP A 59 19.77 -14.40 9.91
CA TRP A 59 20.91 -13.70 10.49
C TRP A 59 20.62 -13.24 11.92
N GLY A 60 19.47 -12.64 12.18
CA GLY A 60 19.05 -12.20 13.50
C GLY A 60 18.88 -13.38 14.48
N TYR A 61 18.39 -14.53 14.01
CA TYR A 61 18.30 -15.75 14.80
C TYR A 61 19.69 -16.29 15.16
N GLN A 62 20.60 -16.38 14.19
CA GLN A 62 21.99 -16.85 14.42
C GLN A 62 22.79 -15.88 15.31
N SER A 63 22.52 -14.58 15.20
CA SER A 63 23.14 -13.54 16.03
C SER A 63 22.56 -13.48 17.47
N GLY A 64 21.58 -14.30 17.79
CA GLY A 64 20.92 -14.32 19.09
C GLY A 64 20.01 -13.10 19.36
N ILE A 65 19.79 -12.25 18.38
CA ILE A 65 18.98 -11.02 18.53
C ILE A 65 17.52 -11.35 18.80
N PHE A 66 17.02 -12.45 18.25
CA PHE A 66 15.63 -12.90 18.42
C PHE A 66 15.41 -13.85 19.59
N GLN A 67 16.40 -14.04 20.45
CA GLN A 67 16.27 -14.94 21.62
C GLN A 67 15.35 -14.36 22.70
N SER A 68 15.30 -13.03 22.83
CA SER A 68 14.35 -12.35 23.70
C SER A 68 13.99 -10.97 23.20
N VAL A 69 12.86 -10.43 23.68
CA VAL A 69 12.43 -9.05 23.38
C VAL A 69 13.46 -8.05 23.89
N GLU A 70 14.06 -8.31 25.05
CA GLU A 70 15.08 -7.47 25.66
C GLU A 70 16.34 -7.37 24.78
N THR A 71 16.78 -8.49 24.19
CA THR A 71 17.96 -8.53 23.31
C THR A 71 17.68 -7.73 22.02
N MET A 72 16.47 -7.86 21.46
CA MET A 72 16.04 -7.06 20.31
C MET A 72 16.04 -5.56 20.64
N GLN A 73 15.48 -5.17 21.77
CA GLN A 73 15.44 -3.78 22.21
C GLN A 73 16.86 -3.23 22.47
N GLN A 74 17.72 -3.99 23.12
CA GLN A 74 19.12 -3.61 23.35
C GLN A 74 19.87 -3.42 22.03
N PHE A 75 19.66 -4.28 21.04
CA PHE A 75 20.25 -4.14 19.72
C PHE A 75 19.82 -2.83 19.02
N VAL A 76 18.52 -2.55 19.03
CA VAL A 76 17.97 -1.33 18.40
C VAL A 76 18.38 -0.09 19.17
N ASN A 77 18.45 -0.15 20.51
CA ASN A 77 18.87 0.95 21.36
C ASN A 77 20.33 1.38 21.12
N ARG A 78 21.20 0.48 20.58
CA ARG A 78 22.57 0.87 20.17
C ARG A 78 22.57 1.91 19.04
N PHE A 79 21.53 1.93 18.20
CA PHE A 79 21.36 2.92 17.14
C PHE A 79 20.66 4.19 17.63
N GLY A 80 20.15 4.20 18.85
CA GLY A 80 19.50 5.36 19.47
C GLY A 80 18.42 5.98 18.59
N MET A 81 18.44 7.29 18.43
CA MET A 81 17.47 8.05 17.64
C MET A 81 17.51 7.69 16.14
N ILE A 82 18.67 7.27 15.61
CA ILE A 82 18.82 6.86 14.21
C ILE A 82 17.98 5.62 13.93
N GLY A 83 17.99 4.64 14.84
CA GLY A 83 17.16 3.42 14.71
C GLY A 83 15.67 3.76 14.65
N ALA A 84 15.20 4.66 15.49
CA ALA A 84 13.81 5.12 15.47
C ALA A 84 13.46 5.85 14.18
N LEU A 85 14.35 6.71 13.67
CA LEU A 85 14.14 7.42 12.40
C LEU A 85 14.06 6.47 11.21
N ILE A 86 14.98 5.50 11.14
CA ILE A 86 14.96 4.46 10.08
C ILE A 86 13.65 3.67 10.15
N PHE A 87 13.21 3.29 11.34
CA PHE A 87 11.95 2.57 11.52
C PHE A 87 10.75 3.39 11.01
N VAL A 88 10.65 4.66 11.39
CA VAL A 88 9.59 5.57 10.91
C VAL A 88 9.62 5.70 9.39
N LEU A 89 10.80 5.83 8.78
CA LEU A 89 10.94 5.87 7.32
C LEU A 89 10.46 4.57 6.66
N ILE A 90 10.80 3.42 7.22
CA ILE A 90 10.32 2.12 6.74
C ILE A 90 8.79 2.04 6.84
N GLN A 91 8.21 2.52 7.95
CA GLN A 91 6.76 2.59 8.13
C GLN A 91 6.09 3.48 7.06
N ILE A 92 6.65 4.64 6.76
CA ILE A 92 6.15 5.51 5.69
C ILE A 92 6.17 4.78 4.35
N VAL A 93 7.31 4.18 4.01
CA VAL A 93 7.49 3.49 2.72
C VAL A 93 6.51 2.32 2.58
N GLN A 94 6.30 1.52 3.62
CA GLN A 94 5.40 0.36 3.54
C GLN A 94 3.92 0.74 3.44
N VAL A 95 3.49 1.89 4.00
CA VAL A 95 2.13 2.42 3.83
C VAL A 95 1.93 2.94 2.42
N VAL A 96 2.95 3.58 1.84
CA VAL A 96 2.91 4.05 0.44
C VAL A 96 2.98 2.87 -0.52
N PHE A 97 3.78 1.85 -0.22
CA PHE A 97 3.87 0.62 -0.99
C PHE A 97 3.42 -0.55 -0.12
N PRO A 98 2.11 -0.86 -0.05
CA PRO A 98 1.57 -1.85 0.88
C PRO A 98 2.00 -3.27 0.50
N ILE A 99 3.20 -3.65 0.90
CA ILE A 99 3.80 -4.97 0.68
C ILE A 99 3.53 -5.88 1.88
N ILE A 100 3.62 -5.31 3.11
CA ILE A 100 3.47 -6.04 4.37
C ILE A 100 2.15 -5.62 5.04
N PRO A 101 1.39 -6.55 5.61
CA PRO A 101 0.21 -6.20 6.39
C PRO A 101 0.56 -5.28 7.57
N GLY A 102 -0.13 -4.14 7.68
CA GLY A 102 0.19 -3.09 8.66
C GLY A 102 0.20 -3.56 10.12
N GLY A 103 -0.57 -4.58 10.47
CA GLY A 103 -0.56 -5.17 11.82
C GLY A 103 0.80 -5.77 12.22
N ILE A 104 1.49 -6.44 11.30
CA ILE A 104 2.82 -7.03 11.56
C ILE A 104 3.84 -5.94 11.85
N SER A 105 3.80 -4.84 11.13
CA SER A 105 4.72 -3.73 11.34
C SER A 105 4.44 -2.96 12.62
N CYS A 106 3.17 -2.86 13.05
CA CYS A 106 2.82 -2.30 14.35
C CYS A 106 3.39 -3.14 15.49
N LEU A 107 3.29 -4.48 15.39
CA LEU A 107 3.89 -5.40 16.36
C LEU A 107 5.42 -5.22 16.43
N ALA A 108 6.08 -5.17 15.26
CA ALA A 108 7.53 -4.95 15.21
C ALA A 108 7.95 -3.68 15.93
N GLY A 109 7.23 -2.56 15.75
CA GLY A 109 7.50 -1.31 16.47
C GLY A 109 7.43 -1.46 17.99
N VAL A 110 6.42 -2.16 18.50
CA VAL A 110 6.27 -2.40 19.94
C VAL A 110 7.34 -3.36 20.48
N LEU A 111 7.68 -4.40 19.75
CA LEU A 111 8.72 -5.35 20.17
C LEU A 111 10.12 -4.70 20.16
N LEU A 112 10.43 -3.87 19.16
CA LEU A 112 11.75 -3.27 19.01
C LEU A 112 12.00 -2.07 19.95
N PHE A 113 10.98 -1.24 20.17
CA PHE A 113 11.13 0.01 20.92
C PHE A 113 10.36 0.05 22.24
N GLY A 114 9.60 -1.00 22.54
CA GLY A 114 8.68 -1.02 23.69
C GLY A 114 7.30 -0.44 23.36
N ALA A 115 6.35 -0.64 24.26
CA ALA A 115 4.94 -0.33 24.01
C ALA A 115 4.68 1.14 23.69
N VAL A 116 5.24 2.06 24.52
CA VAL A 116 4.95 3.49 24.36
C VAL A 116 5.75 4.14 23.22
N PRO A 117 7.09 4.01 23.12
CA PRO A 117 7.82 4.58 22.01
C PRO A 117 7.43 3.92 20.67
N GLY A 118 7.25 2.59 20.64
CA GLY A 118 6.84 1.86 19.46
C GLY A 118 5.48 2.31 18.94
N PHE A 119 4.52 2.57 19.83
CA PHE A 119 3.23 3.16 19.46
C PHE A 119 3.41 4.52 18.77
N PHE A 120 4.20 5.42 19.32
CA PHE A 120 4.41 6.76 18.74
C PHE A 120 5.13 6.69 17.39
N TYR A 121 6.15 5.84 17.26
CA TYR A 121 6.86 5.67 15.97
C TYR A 121 5.96 5.08 14.90
N ASN A 122 5.15 4.07 15.24
CA ASN A 122 4.12 3.54 14.37
C ASN A 122 3.12 4.62 13.96
N TYR A 123 2.59 5.38 14.94
CA TYR A 123 1.60 6.41 14.70
C TYR A 123 2.11 7.51 13.75
N ILE A 124 3.32 8.00 13.97
CA ILE A 124 3.94 9.03 13.11
C ILE A 124 4.15 8.46 11.71
N GLY A 125 4.80 7.30 11.60
CA GLY A 125 5.13 6.68 10.31
C GLY A 125 3.89 6.38 9.48
N ILE A 126 2.89 5.73 10.09
CA ILE A 126 1.65 5.35 9.41
C ILE A 126 0.82 6.60 9.04
N SER A 127 0.73 7.59 9.91
CA SER A 127 -0.04 8.82 9.61
C SER A 127 0.58 9.63 8.47
N VAL A 128 1.90 9.81 8.48
CA VAL A 128 2.62 10.48 7.40
C VAL A 128 2.51 9.69 6.09
N GLY A 129 2.73 8.37 6.14
CA GLY A 129 2.58 7.49 4.97
C GLY A 129 1.17 7.56 4.38
N SER A 130 0.13 7.57 5.22
CA SER A 130 -1.27 7.71 4.79
C SER A 130 -1.53 9.06 4.11
N CYS A 131 -0.95 10.15 4.60
CA CYS A 131 -1.04 11.46 3.95
C CYS A 131 -0.36 11.46 2.58
N ILE A 132 0.80 10.83 2.46
CA ILE A 132 1.51 10.69 1.18
C ILE A 132 0.69 9.84 0.21
N ALA A 133 0.14 8.70 0.64
CA ALA A 133 -0.71 7.82 -0.16
C ALA A 133 -1.95 8.56 -0.69
N PHE A 134 -2.63 9.32 0.17
CA PHE A 134 -3.74 10.19 -0.21
C PHE A 134 -3.32 11.24 -1.25
N GLY A 135 -2.17 11.91 -1.06
CA GLY A 135 -1.64 12.90 -1.98
C GLY A 135 -1.31 12.32 -3.36
N ILE A 136 -0.67 11.15 -3.39
CA ILE A 136 -0.37 10.42 -4.63
C ILE A 136 -1.68 10.10 -5.39
N ALA A 137 -2.68 9.55 -4.69
CA ALA A 137 -3.95 9.22 -5.29
C ALA A 137 -4.73 10.46 -5.74
N ARG A 138 -4.61 11.57 -5.01
CA ARG A 138 -5.18 12.86 -5.38
C ARG A 138 -4.60 13.41 -6.68
N SER A 139 -3.30 13.24 -6.88
CA SER A 139 -2.59 13.73 -8.07
C SER A 139 -2.74 12.82 -9.28
N LEU A 140 -2.69 11.49 -9.08
CA LEU A 140 -2.71 10.50 -10.17
C LEU A 140 -4.12 9.96 -10.48
N GLY A 141 -5.08 10.16 -9.60
CA GLY A 141 -6.46 9.70 -9.75
C GLY A 141 -6.63 8.19 -9.67
N ARG A 142 -7.78 7.69 -10.14
CA ARG A 142 -8.14 6.26 -10.09
C ARG A 142 -7.14 5.29 -10.74
N PRO A 143 -6.37 5.63 -11.80
CA PRO A 143 -5.41 4.72 -12.39
C PRO A 143 -4.38 4.14 -11.40
N VAL A 144 -4.01 4.89 -10.36
CA VAL A 144 -3.05 4.41 -9.35
C VAL A 144 -3.62 3.23 -8.54
N LEU A 145 -4.93 3.24 -8.24
CA LEU A 145 -5.60 2.13 -7.55
C LEU A 145 -5.44 0.82 -8.32
N TYR A 146 -5.73 0.84 -9.63
CA TYR A 146 -5.64 -0.35 -10.48
C TYR A 146 -4.21 -0.84 -10.73
N LYS A 147 -3.21 0.02 -10.51
CA LYS A 147 -1.79 -0.37 -10.55
C LYS A 147 -1.35 -1.05 -9.27
N MET A 148 -1.82 -0.60 -8.12
CA MET A 148 -1.32 -1.03 -6.81
C MET A 148 -2.16 -2.14 -6.16
N PHE A 149 -3.47 -2.18 -6.43
CA PHE A 149 -4.38 -3.07 -5.72
C PHE A 149 -5.13 -4.01 -6.65
N PRO A 150 -5.55 -5.20 -6.15
CA PRO A 150 -6.35 -6.14 -6.92
C PRO A 150 -7.70 -5.54 -7.34
N GLY A 151 -8.13 -5.78 -8.59
CA GLY A 151 -9.39 -5.25 -9.13
C GLY A 151 -10.62 -5.62 -8.30
N LYS A 152 -10.70 -6.86 -7.78
CA LYS A 152 -11.80 -7.31 -6.91
C LYS A 152 -11.94 -6.46 -5.64
N MET A 153 -10.82 -6.03 -5.05
CA MET A 153 -10.83 -5.13 -3.89
C MET A 153 -11.35 -3.75 -4.30
N ILE A 154 -10.89 -3.24 -5.42
CA ILE A 154 -11.31 -1.91 -5.92
C ILE A 154 -12.82 -1.91 -6.16
N GLU A 155 -13.35 -2.88 -6.89
CA GLU A 155 -14.79 -2.99 -7.17
C GLU A 155 -15.64 -3.04 -5.90
N LYS A 156 -15.22 -3.83 -4.90
CA LYS A 156 -15.91 -3.94 -3.61
C LYS A 156 -16.07 -2.59 -2.91
N TYR A 157 -15.01 -1.76 -2.89
CA TYR A 157 -15.01 -0.51 -2.14
C TYR A 157 -15.38 0.72 -2.97
N LEU A 158 -15.38 0.64 -4.31
CA LEU A 158 -15.87 1.72 -5.17
C LEU A 158 -17.33 2.06 -4.90
N THR A 159 -18.16 1.06 -4.57
CA THR A 159 -19.57 1.27 -4.20
C THR A 159 -19.73 2.23 -3.01
N TRP A 160 -18.75 2.28 -2.11
CA TRP A 160 -18.76 3.21 -0.98
C TRP A 160 -18.66 4.67 -1.43
N THR A 161 -17.95 4.92 -2.56
CA THR A 161 -17.78 6.27 -3.11
C THR A 161 -19.03 6.79 -3.81
N GLU A 162 -19.94 5.89 -4.21
CA GLU A 162 -21.22 6.22 -4.86
C GLU A 162 -22.30 6.62 -3.85
N LEU A 163 -22.15 6.25 -2.59
CA LEU A 163 -23.06 6.60 -1.52
C LEU A 163 -22.93 8.09 -1.16
N LYS A 164 -23.77 8.93 -1.78
CA LYS A 164 -23.76 10.40 -1.61
C LYS A 164 -23.71 10.79 -0.13
N GLY A 165 -22.62 11.49 0.28
CA GLY A 165 -22.43 12.03 1.62
C GLY A 165 -22.10 11.02 2.73
N ARG A 166 -22.13 9.71 2.47
CA ARG A 166 -21.84 8.67 3.48
C ARG A 166 -20.38 8.19 3.46
N PHE A 167 -19.65 8.43 2.36
CA PHE A 167 -18.26 7.95 2.22
C PHE A 167 -17.37 8.40 3.39
N LEU A 168 -17.44 9.67 3.80
CA LEU A 168 -16.64 10.18 4.93
C LEU A 168 -16.91 9.42 6.22
N LYS A 169 -18.18 9.10 6.52
CA LYS A 169 -18.56 8.36 7.73
C LYS A 169 -18.06 6.91 7.68
N LEU A 170 -18.22 6.25 6.53
CA LEU A 170 -17.74 4.88 6.32
C LEU A 170 -16.20 4.81 6.39
N PHE A 171 -15.51 5.78 5.79
CA PHE A 171 -14.07 5.91 5.85
C PHE A 171 -13.60 6.11 7.30
N ALA A 172 -14.22 7.04 8.04
CA ALA A 172 -13.87 7.29 9.44
C ALA A 172 -14.08 6.05 10.32
N LEU A 173 -15.20 5.36 10.13
CA LEU A 173 -15.50 4.11 10.84
C LEU A 173 -14.48 3.01 10.51
N ALA A 174 -14.12 2.87 9.24
CA ALA A 174 -13.19 1.85 8.78
C ALA A 174 -11.73 2.10 9.24
N ILE A 175 -11.33 3.38 9.36
CA ILE A 175 -10.02 3.75 9.93
C ILE A 175 -10.00 3.55 11.44
N PHE A 176 -11.11 3.84 12.13
CA PHE A 176 -11.22 3.63 13.57
C PHE A 176 -11.25 2.15 13.94
N LEU A 177 -11.99 1.33 13.18
CA LEU A 177 -12.05 -0.11 13.38
C LEU A 177 -11.04 -0.80 12.45
N PRO A 178 -10.11 -1.63 12.99
CA PRO A 178 -9.08 -2.29 12.19
C PRO A 178 -9.63 -3.48 11.37
N VAL A 179 -10.72 -3.27 10.64
CA VAL A 179 -11.45 -4.31 9.88
C VAL A 179 -11.19 -4.24 8.39
N ALA A 180 -10.86 -3.06 7.88
CA ALA A 180 -10.67 -2.82 6.45
C ALA A 180 -9.19 -2.56 6.11
N PRO A 181 -8.76 -2.81 4.86
CA PRO A 181 -7.41 -2.50 4.42
C PRO A 181 -7.23 -0.97 4.35
N ASP A 182 -6.76 -0.40 5.46
CA ASP A 182 -6.71 1.05 5.70
C ASP A 182 -5.77 1.78 4.73
N ASP A 183 -4.65 1.17 4.32
CA ASP A 183 -3.74 1.72 3.32
C ASP A 183 -4.46 1.90 1.97
N PHE A 184 -5.22 0.88 1.54
CA PHE A 184 -6.06 0.97 0.35
C PHE A 184 -7.11 2.08 0.47
N LEU A 185 -7.75 2.19 1.64
CA LEU A 185 -8.76 3.22 1.88
C LEU A 185 -8.18 4.64 1.81
N CYS A 186 -6.93 4.85 2.24
CA CYS A 186 -6.24 6.13 2.09
C CYS A 186 -6.06 6.53 0.61
N TYR A 187 -5.66 5.57 -0.24
CA TYR A 187 -5.61 5.78 -1.68
C TYR A 187 -7.00 6.02 -2.27
N LEU A 188 -7.99 5.24 -1.89
CA LEU A 188 -9.38 5.40 -2.35
C LEU A 188 -9.92 6.79 -2.01
N ALA A 189 -9.72 7.25 -0.76
CA ALA A 189 -10.11 8.57 -0.30
C ALA A 189 -9.49 9.69 -1.14
N GLY A 190 -8.22 9.55 -1.55
CA GLY A 190 -7.54 10.47 -2.45
C GLY A 190 -8.23 10.64 -3.80
N THR A 191 -8.90 9.61 -4.32
CA THR A 191 -9.63 9.67 -5.59
C THR A 191 -11.06 10.21 -5.48
N THR A 192 -11.52 10.55 -4.28
CA THR A 192 -12.85 11.10 -4.00
C THR A 192 -12.83 12.62 -3.80
N ASN A 193 -13.98 13.22 -3.56
CA ASN A 193 -14.10 14.66 -3.24
C ASN A 193 -13.77 15.00 -1.78
N MET A 194 -13.18 14.06 -1.01
CA MET A 194 -12.77 14.30 0.37
C MET A 194 -11.69 15.38 0.43
N THR A 195 -11.85 16.37 1.29
CA THR A 195 -10.85 17.43 1.45
C THR A 195 -9.66 16.97 2.29
N TRP A 196 -8.50 17.62 2.12
CA TRP A 196 -7.32 17.37 2.96
C TRP A 196 -7.61 17.50 4.45
N LYS A 197 -8.38 18.52 4.85
CA LYS A 197 -8.75 18.72 6.25
C LYS A 197 -9.55 17.54 6.81
N GLN A 198 -10.57 17.08 6.07
CA GLN A 198 -11.37 15.90 6.47
C GLN A 198 -10.51 14.65 6.59
N PHE A 199 -9.65 14.39 5.59
CA PHE A 199 -8.78 13.22 5.59
C PHE A 199 -7.81 13.24 6.77
N VAL A 200 -7.06 14.33 6.96
CA VAL A 200 -6.09 14.49 8.05
C VAL A 200 -6.78 14.34 9.40
N THR A 201 -7.95 14.98 9.61
CA THR A 201 -8.70 14.86 10.87
C THR A 201 -9.05 13.40 11.17
N VAL A 202 -9.57 12.65 10.17
CA VAL A 202 -9.92 11.24 10.37
C VAL A 202 -8.69 10.39 10.67
N ILE A 203 -7.59 10.61 9.96
CA ILE A 203 -6.33 9.87 10.19
C ILE A 203 -5.78 10.15 11.59
N PHE A 204 -5.65 11.41 11.98
CA PHE A 204 -5.07 11.76 13.27
C PHE A 204 -5.93 11.39 14.48
N LEU A 205 -7.25 11.33 14.33
CA LEU A 205 -8.16 10.91 15.41
C LEU A 205 -8.44 9.41 15.40
N GLY A 206 -8.51 8.77 14.24
CA GLY A 206 -8.88 7.36 14.10
C GLY A 206 -7.69 6.40 14.25
N LYS A 207 -6.55 6.72 13.67
CA LYS A 207 -5.35 5.86 13.68
C LYS A 207 -4.81 5.54 15.08
N PRO A 208 -4.76 6.45 16.05
CA PRO A 208 -4.27 6.10 17.39
C PRO A 208 -5.03 4.92 18.00
N PHE A 209 -6.34 4.89 17.82
CA PHE A 209 -7.18 3.82 18.36
C PHE A 209 -6.90 2.47 17.66
N SER A 210 -6.89 2.45 16.33
CA SER A 210 -6.62 1.23 15.57
C SER A 210 -5.20 0.71 15.81
N ILE A 211 -4.18 1.58 15.87
CA ILE A 211 -2.80 1.19 16.17
C ILE A 211 -2.67 0.64 17.59
N ALA A 212 -3.32 1.27 18.59
CA ALA A 212 -3.33 0.77 19.96
C ALA A 212 -3.98 -0.62 20.03
N LEU A 213 -5.10 -0.83 19.33
CA LEU A 213 -5.78 -2.11 19.30
C LEU A 213 -4.94 -3.21 18.63
N TYR A 214 -4.27 -2.91 17.52
CA TYR A 214 -3.33 -3.84 16.89
C TYR A 214 -2.13 -4.13 17.82
N SER A 215 -1.54 -3.09 18.40
CA SER A 215 -0.38 -3.24 19.27
C SER A 215 -0.70 -4.08 20.49
N LEU A 216 -1.80 -3.80 21.19
CA LEU A 216 -2.23 -4.57 22.37
C LEU A 216 -2.65 -5.98 21.99
N GLY A 217 -3.49 -6.15 20.98
CA GLY A 217 -4.00 -7.46 20.56
C GLY A 217 -2.89 -8.40 20.10
N LEU A 218 -1.97 -7.92 19.26
CA LEU A 218 -0.86 -8.73 18.74
C LEU A 218 0.20 -9.00 19.80
N THR A 219 0.46 -8.05 20.70
CA THR A 219 1.41 -8.26 21.80
C THR A 219 0.88 -9.32 22.76
N THR A 220 -0.40 -9.27 23.12
CA THR A 220 -1.05 -10.28 23.96
C THR A 220 -1.01 -11.65 23.29
N LEU A 221 -1.35 -11.71 22.00
CA LEU A 221 -1.30 -12.95 21.23
C LEU A 221 0.12 -13.53 21.19
N PHE A 222 1.12 -12.68 20.94
CA PHE A 222 2.53 -13.07 20.93
C PHE A 222 2.97 -13.63 22.29
N GLN A 223 2.62 -12.96 23.40
CA GLN A 223 2.92 -13.42 24.74
C GLN A 223 2.27 -14.77 25.05
N VAL A 224 0.99 -14.95 24.69
CA VAL A 224 0.28 -16.23 24.89
C VAL A 224 0.94 -17.36 24.10
N ILE A 225 1.32 -17.13 22.85
CA ILE A 225 1.96 -18.16 22.01
C ILE A 225 3.34 -18.54 22.57
N PHE A 226 4.14 -17.56 22.98
CA PHE A 226 5.51 -17.81 23.47
C PHE A 226 5.56 -18.25 24.95
N HIS A 227 4.51 -18.02 25.73
CA HIS A 227 4.40 -18.60 27.09
C HIS A 227 3.75 -19.98 27.11
N LEU A 228 3.13 -20.44 26.01
CA LEU A 228 2.59 -21.78 25.86
C LEU A 228 3.60 -22.77 25.23
N VAL A 229 4.78 -22.33 24.86
CA VAL A 229 5.92 -23.11 24.38
C VAL A 229 7.06 -22.99 25.39
#